data_a4e9c5c911452095e8180ecd707551a0
#
_entry.id   a4e9c5c911452095e8180ecd707551a0
#
_cell.length_a   1.000
_cell.length_b   1.000
_cell.length_c   1.000
_cell.angle_alpha   90.00
_cell.angle_beta   90.00
_cell.angle_gamma   90.00
#
_symmetry.space_group_name_H-M   'P 1'
#
loop_
_entity.id
_entity.type
_entity.pdbx_description
1 polymer ?
#
loop_
_entity_poly.entity_id
_entity_poly.type
_entity_poly.pdbx_seq_one_letter_code
_entity_poly.pdbx_strand_id
1 'polypeptide(L)'
;MVQYPKARLDASFAALSDPTRRGVLEQLGRADASITDLAEKFHMTLTGMKKHVGVLEQAGLVSTEKVGRVRTCKLGLRGLADEAAWIERYRQLWDARFDELDKVVEKLKQKEMVNGRNKRE
;
A
#
# COMPACT_ATOMS: atom_id res chain seq x y z
N MET A 1 0.50 -21.47 -12.81
CA MET A 1 1.24 -20.70 -11.80
C MET A 1 0.81 -19.25 -11.86
N VAL A 2 0.25 -18.78 -10.77
CA VAL A 2 -0.23 -17.39 -10.73
C VAL A 2 0.93 -16.49 -10.38
N GLN A 3 1.46 -15.82 -11.39
CA GLN A 3 2.40 -14.75 -11.17
C GLN A 3 1.66 -13.45 -11.42
N TYR A 4 1.67 -12.59 -10.42
CA TYR A 4 1.13 -11.26 -10.60
C TYR A 4 2.01 -10.53 -11.61
N PRO A 5 1.45 -9.95 -12.66
CA PRO A 5 2.27 -9.20 -13.60
C PRO A 5 3.06 -8.13 -12.84
N LYS A 6 4.36 -8.17 -12.95
CA LYS A 6 5.25 -7.21 -12.29
C LYS A 6 4.86 -5.76 -12.61
N ALA A 7 4.49 -5.51 -13.88
CA ALA A 7 4.06 -4.18 -14.32
C ALA A 7 2.80 -3.71 -13.60
N ARG A 8 1.88 -4.61 -13.29
CA ARG A 8 0.64 -4.29 -12.57
C ARG A 8 0.92 -3.92 -11.12
N LEU A 9 1.78 -4.67 -10.46
CA LEU A 9 2.17 -4.40 -9.08
C LEU A 9 2.93 -3.08 -8.99
N ASP A 10 3.84 -2.84 -9.92
CA ASP A 10 4.60 -1.58 -10.00
C ASP A 10 3.66 -0.39 -10.20
N ALA A 11 2.68 -0.51 -11.09
CA ALA A 11 1.70 0.54 -11.35
C ALA A 11 0.87 0.84 -10.11
N SER A 12 0.48 -0.17 -9.34
CA SER A 12 -0.28 0.00 -8.12
C SER A 12 0.52 0.72 -7.05
N PHE A 13 1.76 0.31 -6.81
CA PHE A 13 2.60 0.98 -5.82
C PHE A 13 2.91 2.41 -6.24
N ALA A 14 3.15 2.66 -7.53
CA ALA A 14 3.36 4.02 -8.03
C ALA A 14 2.11 4.87 -7.80
N ALA A 15 0.92 4.34 -8.07
CA ALA A 15 -0.33 5.05 -7.83
C ALA A 15 -0.49 5.40 -6.35
N LEU A 16 -0.10 4.50 -5.44
CA LEU A 16 -0.22 4.69 -4.01
C LEU A 16 0.85 5.62 -3.42
N SER A 17 1.85 5.99 -4.19
CA SER A 17 2.94 6.84 -3.71
C SER A 17 2.55 8.31 -3.55
N ASP A 18 1.42 8.72 -4.08
CA ASP A 18 0.95 10.11 -4.01
C ASP A 18 -0.14 10.28 -2.94
N PRO A 19 -0.03 11.28 -2.05
CA PRO A 19 -1.00 11.46 -0.98
C PRO A 19 -2.41 11.81 -1.47
N THR A 20 -2.53 12.57 -2.55
CA THR A 20 -3.83 12.89 -3.12
C THR A 20 -4.52 11.63 -3.63
N ARG A 21 -3.79 10.77 -4.33
CA ARG A 21 -4.36 9.52 -4.83
C ARG A 21 -4.78 8.60 -3.69
N ARG A 22 -4.00 8.52 -2.62
CA ARG A 22 -4.42 7.75 -1.43
C ARG A 22 -5.69 8.33 -0.82
N GLY A 23 -5.79 9.66 -0.76
CA GLY A 23 -7.00 10.33 -0.26
C GLY A 23 -8.23 10.06 -1.11
N VAL A 24 -8.06 10.01 -2.43
CA VAL A 24 -9.16 9.65 -3.35
C VAL A 24 -9.65 8.23 -3.06
N LEU A 25 -8.75 7.28 -2.90
CA LEU A 25 -9.11 5.90 -2.58
C LEU A 25 -9.86 5.80 -1.25
N GLU A 26 -9.41 6.53 -0.23
CA GLU A 26 -10.09 6.57 1.06
C GLU A 26 -11.50 7.13 0.92
N GLN A 27 -11.66 8.19 0.13
CA GLN A 27 -12.97 8.78 -0.11
C GLN A 27 -13.89 7.81 -0.85
N LEU A 28 -13.40 7.15 -1.88
CA LEU A 28 -14.17 6.18 -2.65
C LEU A 28 -14.50 4.92 -1.83
N GLY A 29 -13.70 4.64 -0.81
CA GLY A 29 -14.01 3.59 0.14
C GLY A 29 -15.26 3.86 0.96
N ARG A 30 -15.65 5.14 1.08
CA ARG A 30 -16.85 5.55 1.80
C ARG A 30 -18.06 5.66 0.89
N ALA A 31 -17.88 6.22 -0.30
CA ALA A 31 -18.95 6.41 -1.28
C ALA A 31 -18.36 6.72 -2.64
N ASP A 32 -19.10 6.38 -3.68
CA ASP A 32 -18.76 6.81 -5.03
C ASP A 32 -18.81 8.34 -5.12
N ALA A 33 -18.02 8.91 -6.01
CA ALA A 33 -17.97 10.36 -6.17
C ALA A 33 -17.67 10.72 -7.62
N SER A 34 -18.19 11.86 -8.06
CA SER A 34 -17.82 12.36 -9.38
C SER A 34 -16.41 12.95 -9.35
N ILE A 35 -15.79 13.05 -10.52
CA ILE A 35 -14.48 13.70 -10.64
C ILE A 35 -14.56 15.15 -10.16
N THR A 36 -15.65 15.84 -10.46
CA THR A 36 -15.85 17.21 -10.03
C THR A 36 -15.88 17.32 -8.51
N ASP A 37 -16.64 16.44 -7.85
CA ASP A 37 -16.70 16.40 -6.39
C ASP A 37 -15.34 16.13 -5.75
N LEU A 38 -14.57 15.21 -6.34
CA LEU A 38 -13.22 14.90 -5.87
C LEU A 38 -12.30 16.11 -6.03
N ALA A 39 -12.37 16.79 -7.17
CA ALA A 39 -11.57 17.98 -7.40
C ALA A 39 -11.87 19.08 -6.38
N GLU A 40 -13.15 19.31 -6.09
CA GLU A 40 -13.55 20.27 -5.07
C GLU A 40 -13.05 19.88 -3.68
N LYS A 41 -13.24 18.63 -3.32
CA LYS A 41 -12.87 18.14 -1.98
C LYS A 41 -11.37 18.27 -1.72
N PHE A 42 -10.56 18.02 -2.73
CA PHE A 42 -9.11 18.07 -2.59
C PHE A 42 -8.51 19.40 -3.05
N HIS A 43 -9.35 20.40 -3.31
CA HIS A 43 -8.93 21.74 -3.73
C HIS A 43 -8.01 21.71 -4.94
N MET A 44 -8.40 20.95 -5.94
CA MET A 44 -7.63 20.77 -7.17
C MET A 44 -8.45 21.19 -8.40
N THR A 45 -7.71 21.44 -9.47
CA THR A 45 -8.37 21.67 -10.77
C THR A 45 -8.96 20.35 -11.26
N LEU A 46 -9.97 20.46 -12.10
CA LEU A 46 -10.58 19.28 -12.72
C LEU A 46 -9.56 18.50 -13.55
N THR A 47 -8.71 19.22 -14.30
CA THR A 47 -7.65 18.61 -15.11
C THR A 47 -6.66 17.83 -14.23
N GLY A 48 -6.24 18.40 -13.11
CA GLY A 48 -5.34 17.73 -12.17
C GLY A 48 -5.96 16.47 -11.58
N MET A 49 -7.22 16.57 -11.17
CA MET A 49 -7.92 15.41 -10.62
C MET A 49 -8.13 14.31 -11.65
N LYS A 50 -8.43 14.67 -12.91
CA LYS A 50 -8.53 13.68 -13.99
C LYS A 50 -7.24 12.89 -14.17
N LYS A 51 -6.09 13.53 -14.03
CA LYS A 51 -4.81 12.84 -14.13
C LYS A 51 -4.62 11.85 -12.99
N HIS A 52 -4.94 12.24 -11.76
CA HIS A 52 -4.84 11.33 -10.61
C HIS A 52 -5.79 10.14 -10.73
N VAL A 53 -7.03 10.39 -11.11
CA VAL A 53 -8.01 9.31 -11.31
C VAL A 53 -7.56 8.40 -12.46
N GLY A 54 -7.01 8.97 -13.53
CA GLY A 54 -6.47 8.18 -14.65
C GLY A 54 -5.36 7.24 -14.23
N VAL A 55 -4.44 7.67 -13.37
CA VAL A 55 -3.37 6.83 -12.83
C VAL A 55 -3.96 5.69 -12.00
N LEU A 56 -4.92 5.98 -11.15
CA LEU A 56 -5.59 4.97 -10.33
C LEU A 56 -6.39 3.98 -11.19
N GLU A 57 -7.04 4.47 -12.23
CA GLU A 57 -7.81 3.63 -13.15
C GLU A 57 -6.90 2.67 -13.92
N GLN A 58 -5.77 3.16 -14.41
CA GLN A 58 -4.79 2.31 -15.11
C GLN A 58 -4.19 1.25 -14.21
N ALA A 59 -4.05 1.55 -12.93
CA ALA A 59 -3.59 0.57 -11.95
C ALA A 59 -4.68 -0.42 -11.53
N GLY A 60 -5.92 -0.22 -11.99
CA GLY A 60 -7.04 -1.09 -11.65
C GLY A 60 -7.63 -0.85 -10.27
N LEU A 61 -7.25 0.25 -9.62
CA LEU A 61 -7.70 0.57 -8.26
C LEU A 61 -9.01 1.37 -8.25
N VAL A 62 -9.33 2.00 -9.37
CA VAL A 62 -10.54 2.80 -9.55
C VAL A 62 -11.16 2.44 -10.89
N SER A 63 -12.47 2.41 -10.95
CA SER A 63 -13.21 2.35 -12.21
C SER A 63 -14.03 3.62 -12.36
N THR A 64 -14.27 4.03 -13.59
CA THR A 64 -15.09 5.21 -13.87
C THR A 64 -16.23 4.84 -14.80
N GLU A 65 -17.37 5.47 -14.60
CA GLU A 65 -18.54 5.28 -15.42
C GLU A 65 -19.13 6.64 -15.76
N LYS A 66 -19.38 6.89 -17.04
CA LYS A 66 -19.98 8.13 -17.47
C LYS A 66 -21.47 7.94 -17.64
N VAL A 67 -22.24 8.66 -16.84
CA VAL A 67 -23.70 8.68 -16.92
C VAL A 67 -24.11 10.11 -17.30
N GLY A 68 -24.62 10.28 -18.52
CA GLY A 68 -24.89 11.60 -19.06
C GLY A 68 -23.60 12.41 -19.20
N ARG A 69 -23.54 13.55 -18.49
CA ARG A 69 -22.34 14.42 -18.49
C ARG A 69 -21.45 14.22 -17.28
N VAL A 70 -21.84 13.32 -16.38
CA VAL A 70 -21.14 13.12 -15.11
C VAL A 70 -20.31 11.85 -15.19
N ARG A 71 -19.04 11.96 -14.85
CA ARG A 71 -18.15 10.80 -14.71
C ARG A 71 -18.04 10.48 -13.22
N THR A 72 -18.57 9.32 -12.85
CA THR A 72 -18.56 8.83 -11.49
C THR A 72 -17.41 7.86 -11.29
N CYS A 73 -16.68 8.02 -10.19
CA CYS A 73 -15.56 7.16 -9.81
C CYS A 73 -15.99 6.19 -8.73
N LYS A 74 -15.53 4.97 -8.83
CA LYS A 74 -15.82 3.88 -7.89
C LYS A 74 -14.53 3.12 -7.59
N LEU A 75 -14.48 2.45 -6.45
CA LEU A 75 -13.38 1.53 -6.18
C LEU A 75 -13.34 0.42 -7.25
N GLY A 76 -12.15 0.06 -7.68
CA GLY A 76 -11.97 -1.07 -8.59
C GLY A 76 -12.27 -2.39 -7.89
N LEU A 77 -12.77 -3.36 -8.65
CA LEU A 77 -13.14 -4.67 -8.10
C LEU A 77 -11.94 -5.45 -7.57
N ARG A 78 -10.76 -5.19 -8.11
CA ARG A 78 -9.54 -5.88 -7.71
C ARG A 78 -9.11 -5.58 -6.27
N GLY A 79 -9.38 -4.35 -5.82
CA GLY A 79 -8.87 -3.89 -4.54
C GLY A 79 -7.35 -3.91 -4.52
N LEU A 80 -6.77 -4.16 -3.35
CA LEU A 80 -5.33 -4.20 -3.12
C LEU A 80 -4.87 -5.61 -2.72
N ALA A 81 -5.53 -6.64 -3.19
CA ALA A 81 -5.23 -8.01 -2.77
C ALA A 81 -3.81 -8.45 -3.11
N ASP A 82 -3.35 -8.14 -4.32
CA ASP A 82 -2.00 -8.51 -4.77
C ASP A 82 -0.93 -7.76 -3.97
N GLU A 83 -1.16 -6.47 -3.76
CA GLU A 83 -0.28 -5.61 -2.99
C GLU A 83 -0.20 -6.05 -1.54
N ALA A 84 -1.36 -6.37 -0.96
CA ALA A 84 -1.44 -6.88 0.42
C ALA A 84 -0.70 -8.20 0.56
N ALA A 85 -0.82 -9.10 -0.41
CA ALA A 85 -0.12 -10.37 -0.40
C ALA A 85 1.39 -10.19 -0.47
N TRP A 86 1.86 -9.27 -1.31
CA TRP A 86 3.29 -8.95 -1.39
C TRP A 86 3.80 -8.39 -0.07
N ILE A 87 3.07 -7.44 0.52
CA ILE A 87 3.45 -6.80 1.79
C ILE A 87 3.49 -7.84 2.91
N GLU A 88 2.49 -8.73 2.98
CA GLU A 88 2.44 -9.76 4.02
C GLU A 88 3.61 -10.73 3.90
N ARG A 89 3.97 -11.14 2.69
CA ARG A 89 5.12 -12.01 2.48
C ARG A 89 6.42 -11.33 2.88
N TYR A 90 6.57 -10.06 2.56
CA TYR A 90 7.75 -9.28 2.98
C TYR A 90 7.79 -9.15 4.49
N ARG A 91 6.64 -8.91 5.12
CA ARG A 91 6.56 -8.82 6.58
C ARG A 91 6.99 -10.12 7.26
N GLN A 92 6.58 -11.26 6.70
CA GLN A 92 6.99 -12.57 7.21
C GLN A 92 8.51 -12.76 7.13
N LEU A 93 9.14 -12.30 6.06
CA LEU A 93 10.59 -12.34 5.93
C LEU A 93 11.27 -11.46 6.98
N TRP A 94 10.70 -10.29 7.25
CA TRP A 94 11.18 -9.40 8.29
C TRP A 94 11.10 -10.05 9.67
N ASP A 95 9.95 -10.60 10.00
CA ASP A 95 9.71 -11.25 11.31
C ASP A 95 10.69 -12.41 11.53
N ALA A 96 10.88 -13.24 10.50
CA ALA A 96 11.83 -14.36 10.59
C ALA A 96 13.26 -13.87 10.81
N ARG A 97 13.64 -12.79 10.13
CA ARG A 97 14.98 -12.22 10.27
C ARG A 97 15.20 -11.64 11.66
N PHE A 98 14.20 -10.92 12.18
CA PHE A 98 14.28 -10.37 13.53
C PHE A 98 14.28 -11.46 14.59
N ASP A 99 13.52 -12.53 14.42
CA ASP A 99 13.54 -13.66 15.33
C ASP A 99 14.94 -14.28 15.41
N GLU A 100 15.61 -14.43 14.27
CA GLU A 100 16.99 -14.90 14.24
C GLU A 100 17.93 -13.97 14.98
N LEU A 101 17.78 -12.66 14.79
CA LEU A 101 18.57 -11.67 15.50
C LEU A 101 18.34 -11.70 17.00
N ASP A 102 17.09 -11.86 17.43
CA ASP A 102 16.75 -11.99 18.84
C ASP A 102 17.43 -13.21 19.46
N LYS A 103 17.47 -14.33 18.76
CA LYS A 103 18.16 -15.53 19.21
C LYS A 103 19.66 -15.29 19.36
N VAL A 104 20.27 -14.58 18.44
CA VAL A 104 21.69 -14.23 18.52
C VAL A 104 21.96 -13.33 19.72
N VAL A 105 21.13 -12.30 19.90
CA VAL A 105 21.25 -11.38 21.03
C VAL A 105 21.11 -12.15 22.36
N GLU A 106 20.14 -13.06 22.46
CA GLU A 106 19.95 -13.86 23.65
C GLU A 106 21.15 -14.74 23.96
N LYS A 107 21.74 -15.37 22.96
CA LYS A 107 22.95 -16.16 23.10
C LYS A 107 24.12 -15.32 23.62
N LEU A 108 24.26 -14.11 23.07
CA LEU A 108 25.31 -13.18 23.49
C LEU A 108 25.13 -12.74 24.92
N LYS A 109 23.89 -12.48 25.34
CA LYS A 109 23.57 -12.13 26.74
C LYS A 109 23.90 -13.28 27.70
N GLN A 110 23.53 -14.50 27.33
CA GLN A 110 23.87 -15.68 28.15
C GLN A 110 25.38 -15.85 28.27
N LYS A 111 26.11 -15.67 27.17
CA LYS A 111 27.56 -15.78 27.16
C LYS A 111 28.20 -14.72 28.06
N GLU A 112 27.69 -13.50 28.03
CA GLU A 112 28.14 -12.40 28.87
C GLU A 112 27.89 -12.70 30.36
N MET A 113 26.72 -13.22 30.67
CA MET A 113 26.38 -13.59 32.04
C MET A 113 27.32 -14.68 32.59
N VAL A 114 27.63 -15.69 31.78
CA VAL A 114 28.58 -16.75 32.17
C VAL A 114 29.96 -16.17 32.39
N ASN A 115 30.45 -15.32 31.49
CA ASN A 115 31.75 -14.69 31.62
C ASN A 115 31.79 -13.75 32.83
N GLY A 116 30.70 -13.04 33.13
CA GLY A 116 30.59 -12.20 34.30
C GLY A 116 30.65 -12.97 35.59
N ARG A 117 30.04 -14.16 35.64
CA ARG A 117 30.13 -15.06 36.80
C ARG A 117 31.54 -15.54 37.01
N ASN A 118 32.20 -15.95 35.93
CA ASN A 118 33.58 -16.43 36.02
C ASN A 118 34.56 -15.35 36.49
N LYS A 119 34.31 -14.10 36.11
CA LYS A 119 35.12 -12.96 36.55
C LYS A 119 34.95 -12.63 38.04
N ARG A 120 33.83 -12.99 38.65
CA ARG A 120 33.55 -12.74 40.06
C ARG A 120 34.12 -13.81 41.01
N GLU A 121 34.50 -14.91 40.43
CA GLU A 121 35.17 -15.98 41.19
C GLU A 121 36.70 -15.77 41.18
#